data_b75b4d5d8f7e8c6129d89a5892dd1c9a
#
_entry.id   b75b4d5d8f7e8c6129d89a5892dd1c9a
#
_cell.length_a   1.000
_cell.length_b   1.000
_cell.length_c   1.000
_cell.angle_alpha   90.00
_cell.angle_beta   90.00
_cell.angle_gamma   90.00
#
_symmetry.space_group_name_H-M   'P 1'
#
loop_
_entity.id
_entity.type
_entity.pdbx_description
1 polymer ?
#
loop_
_entity_poly.entity_id
_entity_poly.type
_entity_poly.pdbx_seq_one_letter_code
_entity_poly.pdbx_strand_id
1 'polypeptide(L)'
;MHNPARLLGVGVVLLTVSGLAPTKAAGPDPADLRLRIPGLMEQAGVQGAQIAVLSGGKTSWQASFGFANTVTKAPVTDASVFEAASLSKPVFAYAVLTLVDAGLVDLDTPISKYLPGRYDVGDDARLDMITPRFVLSHRSGFPNWRSGSAPLQIHFTPGDRFSYSGEGFVYLAAAVERITGQTLEAFMRRTVLDPLGMTSSSYVWQSRYDTLKVYNHGLLGDLAGRRTPWRANAAASLHTTAGDYARFVAAVLAGRGLRPETARALISPQSRPDERGINTATAPPTGRFAPSLAWGLGWGLEQEGEAWSLWHWGDNGTTKAYVIASPQRRNGVVLFANSENGLLLAPPIVADVMGGESPALAWLKQRGSVPAFGPFLAALRASGAGQALETYRSGRQARPSEPAIDEETMNRIGYVLLRGKKVKDAVEVFTQNVADHPDSWNAFDSLGEAYATDGSTALAIQAYERSLQLNPANTGGAEALKKLRAAGRDET
;
A
#
# COMPACT_ATOMS: atom_id res chain seq x y z
N MET A 1 -22.37 36.42 84.33
CA MET A 1 -22.67 37.34 83.20
C MET A 1 -22.17 36.64 81.94
N HIS A 2 -23.06 36.13 81.15
CA HIS A 2 -22.83 35.23 80.05
C HIS A 2 -22.62 36.00 78.77
N ASN A 3 -21.61 35.63 77.97
CA ASN A 3 -21.40 36.11 76.65
C ASN A 3 -21.48 34.93 75.66
N PRO A 4 -22.34 34.91 74.67
CA PRO A 4 -22.46 33.80 73.73
C PRO A 4 -21.59 34.07 72.49
N ALA A 5 -20.77 33.06 72.15
CA ALA A 5 -19.97 33.03 70.92
C ALA A 5 -20.83 32.84 69.68
N ARG A 6 -20.60 33.68 68.66
CA ARG A 6 -21.19 33.55 67.32
C ARG A 6 -20.32 32.56 66.51
N LEU A 7 -20.96 31.45 66.06
CA LEU A 7 -20.41 30.57 65.02
C LEU A 7 -20.66 31.19 63.61
N LEU A 8 -19.59 31.49 62.90
CA LEU A 8 -19.60 31.80 61.48
C LEU A 8 -19.57 30.47 60.68
N GLY A 9 -20.64 30.16 60.05
CA GLY A 9 -20.72 29.07 59.11
C GLY A 9 -20.04 29.45 57.78
N VAL A 10 -18.97 28.75 57.43
CA VAL A 10 -18.31 28.84 56.08
C VAL A 10 -19.08 27.91 55.14
N GLY A 11 -19.88 28.45 54.25
CA GLY A 11 -20.50 27.71 53.16
C GLY A 11 -19.48 27.38 52.07
N VAL A 12 -19.19 26.08 51.90
CA VAL A 12 -18.42 25.60 50.77
C VAL A 12 -19.36 25.47 49.57
N VAL A 13 -19.20 26.35 48.57
CA VAL A 13 -19.86 26.23 47.28
C VAL A 13 -19.04 25.23 46.43
N LEU A 14 -19.55 24.01 46.28
CA LEU A 14 -19.05 23.05 45.32
C LEU A 14 -19.49 23.46 43.91
N LEU A 15 -18.61 24.09 43.16
CA LEU A 15 -18.75 24.26 41.71
C LEU A 15 -18.53 22.91 41.03
N THR A 16 -19.60 22.22 40.66
CA THR A 16 -19.55 21.07 39.74
C THR A 16 -19.22 21.58 38.35
N VAL A 17 -17.97 21.50 37.95
CA VAL A 17 -17.57 21.66 36.54
C VAL A 17 -18.10 20.41 35.80
N SER A 18 -19.25 20.53 35.16
CA SER A 18 -19.71 19.57 34.17
C SER A 18 -18.75 19.60 32.99
N GLY A 19 -17.74 18.73 32.99
CA GLY A 19 -16.91 18.48 31.84
C GLY A 19 -17.79 17.97 30.72
N LEU A 20 -18.04 18.83 29.72
CA LEU A 20 -18.54 18.40 28.42
C LEU A 20 -17.48 17.44 27.87
N ALA A 21 -17.79 16.13 27.88
CA ALA A 21 -17.03 15.15 27.11
C ALA A 21 -16.99 15.66 25.65
N PRO A 22 -15.82 15.61 24.97
CA PRO A 22 -15.75 16.03 23.58
C PRO A 22 -16.77 15.21 22.81
N THR A 23 -17.74 15.87 22.21
CA THR A 23 -18.69 15.26 21.27
C THR A 23 -17.87 14.61 20.17
N LYS A 24 -17.86 13.28 20.15
CA LYS A 24 -17.26 12.46 19.13
C LYS A 24 -17.76 12.99 17.78
N ALA A 25 -16.87 13.54 16.97
CA ALA A 25 -17.25 13.94 15.62
C ALA A 25 -17.88 12.71 14.96
N ALA A 26 -19.13 12.82 14.56
CA ALA A 26 -19.79 11.80 13.75
C ALA A 26 -18.89 11.63 12.51
N GLY A 27 -18.60 10.37 12.13
CA GLY A 27 -17.90 10.11 10.86
C GLY A 27 -18.66 10.80 9.72
N PRO A 28 -18.00 11.03 8.58
CA PRO A 28 -18.61 11.73 7.46
C PRO A 28 -19.94 11.10 7.08
N ASP A 29 -20.88 11.92 6.67
CA ASP A 29 -22.14 11.41 6.12
C ASP A 29 -21.80 10.56 4.87
N PRO A 30 -22.29 9.33 4.79
CA PRO A 30 -22.15 8.51 3.59
C PRO A 30 -22.57 9.21 2.30
N ALA A 31 -23.52 10.15 2.37
CA ALA A 31 -23.94 10.97 1.24
C ALA A 31 -22.81 11.91 0.77
N ASP A 32 -22.08 12.53 1.70
CA ASP A 32 -20.99 13.44 1.38
C ASP A 32 -19.82 12.69 0.71
N LEU A 33 -19.46 11.50 1.22
CA LEU A 33 -18.46 10.65 0.59
C LEU A 33 -18.87 10.25 -0.83
N ARG A 34 -20.12 9.86 -1.05
CA ARG A 34 -20.61 9.47 -2.38
C ARG A 34 -20.47 10.61 -3.39
N LEU A 35 -20.70 11.85 -2.98
CA LEU A 35 -20.57 13.02 -3.84
C LEU A 35 -19.11 13.40 -4.11
N ARG A 36 -18.21 13.19 -3.15
CA ARG A 36 -16.79 13.61 -3.28
C ARG A 36 -15.93 12.62 -4.06
N ILE A 37 -16.18 11.32 -3.94
CA ILE A 37 -15.31 10.28 -4.53
C ILE A 37 -15.13 10.44 -6.04
N PRO A 38 -16.15 10.72 -6.87
CA PRO A 38 -15.95 10.93 -8.31
C PRO A 38 -14.94 12.03 -8.63
N GLY A 39 -14.98 13.17 -7.92
CA GLY A 39 -14.01 14.25 -8.08
C GLY A 39 -12.59 13.84 -7.64
N LEU A 40 -12.45 13.08 -6.56
CA LEU A 40 -11.17 12.54 -6.12
C LEU A 40 -10.59 11.55 -7.16
N MET A 41 -11.45 10.71 -7.75
CA MET A 41 -11.05 9.77 -8.81
C MET A 41 -10.58 10.50 -10.06
N GLU A 42 -11.27 11.55 -10.47
CA GLU A 42 -10.87 12.40 -11.60
C GLU A 42 -9.51 13.05 -11.32
N GLN A 43 -9.34 13.68 -10.16
CA GLN A 43 -8.08 14.29 -9.75
C GLN A 43 -6.92 13.29 -9.67
N ALA A 44 -7.17 12.06 -9.25
CA ALA A 44 -6.17 11.00 -9.17
C ALA A 44 -6.00 10.21 -10.48
N GLY A 45 -6.82 10.45 -11.48
CA GLY A 45 -6.83 9.67 -12.73
C GLY A 45 -7.19 8.20 -12.52
N VAL A 46 -8.05 7.88 -11.56
CA VAL A 46 -8.50 6.52 -11.22
C VAL A 46 -9.74 6.15 -12.03
N GLN A 47 -9.72 4.97 -12.65
CA GLN A 47 -10.76 4.54 -13.57
C GLN A 47 -11.96 3.88 -12.89
N GLY A 48 -11.72 3.10 -11.84
CA GLY A 48 -12.77 2.43 -11.09
C GLY A 48 -12.34 2.11 -9.66
N ALA A 49 -13.30 2.18 -8.73
CA ALA A 49 -13.07 1.91 -7.32
C ALA A 49 -14.27 1.28 -6.63
N GLN A 50 -14.01 0.51 -5.58
CA GLN A 50 -14.99 0.10 -4.58
C GLN A 50 -14.53 0.56 -3.19
N ILE A 51 -15.45 1.08 -2.40
CA ILE A 51 -15.18 1.56 -1.05
C ILE A 51 -16.25 0.99 -0.10
N ALA A 52 -15.79 0.50 1.06
CA ALA A 52 -16.68 0.12 2.15
C ALA A 52 -16.22 0.81 3.44
N VAL A 53 -17.16 1.40 4.17
CA VAL A 53 -16.95 2.08 5.45
C VAL A 53 -17.55 1.24 6.57
N LEU A 54 -16.79 1.07 7.65
CA LEU A 54 -17.23 0.42 8.87
C LEU A 54 -17.54 1.47 9.94
N SER A 55 -18.64 1.29 10.65
CA SER A 55 -19.01 2.05 11.84
C SER A 55 -19.64 1.11 12.86
N GLY A 56 -19.29 1.29 14.15
CA GLY A 56 -19.76 0.37 15.19
C GLY A 56 -19.32 -1.09 15.01
N GLY A 57 -18.27 -1.34 14.22
CA GLY A 57 -17.75 -2.68 13.93
C GLY A 57 -18.55 -3.44 12.86
N LYS A 58 -19.33 -2.77 12.06
CA LYS A 58 -20.13 -3.34 10.96
C LYS A 58 -19.97 -2.45 9.72
N THR A 59 -20.16 -3.03 8.53
CA THR A 59 -20.28 -2.23 7.31
C THR A 59 -21.50 -1.32 7.40
N SER A 60 -21.27 -0.02 7.43
CA SER A 60 -22.31 1.00 7.47
C SER A 60 -22.65 1.54 6.08
N TRP A 61 -21.70 1.49 5.16
CA TRP A 61 -21.85 1.99 3.81
C TRP A 61 -20.91 1.26 2.85
N GLN A 62 -21.36 1.10 1.60
CA GLN A 62 -20.58 0.56 0.50
C GLN A 62 -21.00 1.25 -0.80
N ALA A 63 -20.03 1.51 -1.68
CA ALA A 63 -20.32 2.03 -3.02
C ALA A 63 -19.26 1.65 -4.03
N SER A 64 -19.68 1.66 -5.28
CA SER A 64 -18.91 1.33 -6.47
C SER A 64 -18.93 2.51 -7.43
N PHE A 65 -17.78 2.82 -8.05
CA PHE A 65 -17.59 4.02 -8.87
C PHE A 65 -16.81 3.71 -10.13
N GLY A 66 -17.10 4.45 -11.21
CA GLY A 66 -16.34 4.41 -12.45
C GLY A 66 -16.50 3.10 -13.23
N PHE A 67 -15.44 2.72 -13.95
CA PHE A 67 -15.47 1.65 -14.94
C PHE A 67 -14.65 0.43 -14.54
N ALA A 68 -15.26 -0.74 -14.64
CA ALA A 68 -14.57 -2.04 -14.60
C ALA A 68 -13.72 -2.26 -15.85
N ASN A 69 -14.14 -1.68 -16.99
CA ASN A 69 -13.43 -1.71 -18.26
C ASN A 69 -13.75 -0.40 -19.01
N THR A 70 -12.73 0.41 -19.25
CA THR A 70 -12.88 1.72 -19.92
C THR A 70 -13.17 1.63 -21.42
N VAL A 71 -12.82 0.51 -22.08
CA VAL A 71 -13.06 0.30 -23.50
C VAL A 71 -14.54 -0.04 -23.74
N THR A 72 -15.06 -1.00 -22.99
CA THR A 72 -16.47 -1.42 -23.10
C THR A 72 -17.44 -0.53 -22.33
N LYS A 73 -16.93 0.40 -21.51
CA LYS A 73 -17.71 1.23 -20.57
C LYS A 73 -18.48 0.43 -19.54
N ALA A 74 -18.09 -0.83 -19.28
CA ALA A 74 -18.69 -1.63 -18.24
C ALA A 74 -18.45 -0.97 -16.86
N PRO A 75 -19.51 -0.71 -16.07
CA PRO A 75 -19.37 -0.03 -14.79
C PRO A 75 -18.78 -0.97 -13.71
N VAL A 76 -18.14 -0.40 -12.70
CA VAL A 76 -17.89 -1.09 -11.44
C VAL A 76 -19.22 -1.24 -10.70
N THR A 77 -19.48 -2.44 -10.18
CA THR A 77 -20.65 -2.75 -9.36
C THR A 77 -20.21 -3.37 -8.04
N ASP A 78 -21.11 -3.54 -7.08
CA ASP A 78 -20.80 -4.19 -5.80
C ASP A 78 -20.38 -5.67 -5.95
N ALA A 79 -20.74 -6.31 -7.07
CA ALA A 79 -20.29 -7.65 -7.43
C ALA A 79 -18.93 -7.68 -8.14
N SER A 80 -18.40 -6.53 -8.53
CA SER A 80 -17.10 -6.45 -9.22
C SER A 80 -15.97 -6.91 -8.31
N VAL A 81 -15.13 -7.80 -8.83
CA VAL A 81 -14.03 -8.42 -8.10
C VAL A 81 -12.72 -7.71 -8.42
N PHE A 82 -11.97 -7.39 -7.37
CA PHE A 82 -10.66 -6.74 -7.45
C PHE A 82 -9.55 -7.68 -6.98
N GLU A 83 -8.32 -7.41 -7.39
CA GLU A 83 -7.14 -8.01 -6.77
C GLU A 83 -6.87 -7.30 -5.45
N ALA A 84 -6.82 -8.06 -4.37
CA ALA A 84 -6.47 -7.55 -3.06
C ALA A 84 -4.95 -7.34 -2.90
N ALA A 85 -4.16 -7.93 -3.79
CA ALA A 85 -2.71 -7.90 -3.71
C ALA A 85 -2.23 -8.28 -2.29
N SER A 86 -1.39 -7.45 -1.67
CA SER A 86 -0.86 -7.72 -0.33
C SER A 86 -1.89 -7.70 0.79
N LEU A 87 -3.13 -7.26 0.57
CA LEU A 87 -4.22 -7.48 1.51
C LEU A 87 -4.57 -8.98 1.66
N SER A 88 -3.98 -9.86 0.86
CA SER A 88 -3.99 -11.31 1.07
C SER A 88 -3.35 -11.72 2.41
N LYS A 89 -2.31 -10.99 2.84
CA LYS A 89 -1.50 -11.32 4.03
C LYS A 89 -2.27 -11.24 5.35
N PRO A 90 -3.05 -10.17 5.63
CA PRO A 90 -3.86 -10.13 6.84
C PRO A 90 -4.88 -11.26 6.93
N VAL A 91 -5.49 -11.65 5.80
CA VAL A 91 -6.47 -12.74 5.75
C VAL A 91 -5.80 -14.09 6.00
N PHE A 92 -4.62 -14.31 5.42
CA PHE A 92 -3.82 -15.51 5.69
C PHE A 92 -3.29 -15.53 7.14
N ALA A 93 -2.81 -14.41 7.67
CA ALA A 93 -2.37 -14.32 9.06
C ALA A 93 -3.47 -14.70 10.04
N TYR A 94 -4.69 -14.21 9.82
CA TYR A 94 -5.86 -14.60 10.62
C TYR A 94 -6.11 -16.11 10.55
N ALA A 95 -6.01 -16.74 9.37
CA ALA A 95 -6.15 -18.18 9.22
C ALA A 95 -5.05 -18.97 9.97
N VAL A 96 -3.79 -18.50 9.94
CA VAL A 96 -2.69 -19.10 10.73
C VAL A 96 -2.98 -19.02 12.22
N LEU A 97 -3.53 -17.90 12.70
CA LEU A 97 -3.87 -17.74 14.12
C LEU A 97 -4.99 -18.69 14.58
N THR A 98 -5.87 -19.13 13.70
CA THR A 98 -6.82 -20.21 14.05
C THR A 98 -6.13 -21.55 14.25
N LEU A 99 -5.03 -21.82 13.53
CA LEU A 99 -4.21 -23.01 13.76
C LEU A 99 -3.42 -22.91 15.08
N VAL A 100 -3.02 -21.70 15.47
CA VAL A 100 -2.40 -21.44 16.77
C VAL A 100 -3.40 -21.75 17.89
N ASP A 101 -4.63 -21.28 17.78
CA ASP A 101 -5.70 -21.54 18.74
C ASP A 101 -6.07 -23.04 18.83
N ALA A 102 -5.91 -23.77 17.75
CA ALA A 102 -6.10 -25.22 17.68
C ALA A 102 -4.89 -26.01 18.20
N GLY A 103 -3.78 -25.35 18.56
CA GLY A 103 -2.54 -26.01 19.01
C GLY A 103 -1.76 -26.75 17.90
N LEU A 104 -2.11 -26.50 16.64
CA LEU A 104 -1.45 -27.11 15.47
C LEU A 104 -0.21 -26.34 15.02
N VAL A 105 -0.13 -25.07 15.36
CA VAL A 105 1.00 -24.16 15.07
C VAL A 105 1.34 -23.42 16.36
N ASP A 106 2.62 -23.37 16.69
CA ASP A 106 3.17 -22.50 17.73
C ASP A 106 3.88 -21.34 17.02
N LEU A 107 3.62 -20.12 17.46
CA LEU A 107 4.18 -18.91 16.84
C LEU A 107 5.70 -18.82 16.95
N ASP A 108 6.30 -19.47 17.93
CA ASP A 108 7.72 -19.39 18.25
C ASP A 108 8.51 -20.67 17.90
N THR A 109 7.82 -21.70 17.44
CA THR A 109 8.48 -22.91 16.91
C THR A 109 8.94 -22.66 15.48
N PRO A 110 10.22 -22.99 15.11
CA PRO A 110 10.73 -22.86 13.75
C PRO A 110 9.84 -23.56 12.70
N ILE A 111 9.59 -22.89 11.60
CA ILE A 111 8.75 -23.40 10.50
C ILE A 111 9.34 -24.70 9.92
N SER A 112 10.65 -24.87 9.92
CA SER A 112 11.33 -26.08 9.48
C SER A 112 10.91 -27.34 10.25
N LYS A 113 10.36 -27.21 11.45
CA LYS A 113 9.79 -28.33 12.22
C LYS A 113 8.45 -28.82 11.61
N TYR A 114 7.70 -27.93 11.01
CA TYR A 114 6.43 -28.25 10.34
C TYR A 114 6.63 -28.62 8.86
N LEU A 115 7.65 -28.06 8.23
CA LEU A 115 8.02 -28.30 6.83
C LEU A 115 9.45 -28.84 6.77
N PRO A 116 9.66 -30.15 7.05
CA PRO A 116 10.99 -30.77 7.01
C PRO A 116 11.56 -30.73 5.60
N GLY A 117 12.87 -30.56 5.52
CA GLY A 117 13.61 -30.39 4.28
C GLY A 117 14.12 -28.97 4.11
N ARG A 118 15.02 -28.79 3.15
CA ARG A 118 15.58 -27.45 2.88
C ARG A 118 14.65 -26.73 1.90
N TYR A 119 13.92 -25.76 2.43
CA TYR A 119 13.23 -24.79 1.58
C TYR A 119 14.28 -24.06 0.75
N ASP A 120 14.06 -23.83 -0.51
CA ASP A 120 14.95 -23.28 -1.55
C ASP A 120 15.90 -22.12 -1.11
N VAL A 121 16.65 -22.33 -0.03
CA VAL A 121 17.64 -21.41 0.56
C VAL A 121 19.07 -21.97 0.57
N GLY A 122 19.28 -23.14 -0.04
CA GLY A 122 20.56 -23.83 0.02
C GLY A 122 20.89 -24.33 1.44
N ASP A 123 22.15 -24.15 1.86
CA ASP A 123 22.66 -24.64 3.15
C ASP A 123 22.62 -23.58 4.28
N ASP A 124 21.81 -22.53 4.15
CA ASP A 124 21.71 -21.47 5.16
C ASP A 124 21.01 -21.98 6.43
N ALA A 125 21.79 -22.22 7.50
CA ALA A 125 21.28 -22.71 8.77
C ALA A 125 20.30 -21.73 9.47
N ARG A 126 20.27 -20.46 9.07
CA ARG A 126 19.34 -19.47 9.62
C ARG A 126 17.89 -19.77 9.27
N LEU A 127 17.61 -20.67 8.32
CA LEU A 127 16.27 -21.18 8.04
C LEU A 127 15.61 -21.75 9.32
N ASP A 128 16.38 -22.43 10.16
CA ASP A 128 15.91 -23.03 11.42
C ASP A 128 15.64 -22.01 12.53
N MET A 129 15.86 -20.72 12.27
CA MET A 129 15.49 -19.63 13.16
C MET A 129 14.15 -18.98 12.79
N ILE A 130 13.66 -19.22 11.56
CA ILE A 130 12.45 -18.54 11.06
C ILE A 130 11.21 -19.19 11.68
N THR A 131 10.47 -18.39 12.45
CA THR A 131 9.22 -18.80 13.12
C THR A 131 7.99 -18.18 12.44
N PRO A 132 6.77 -18.71 12.65
CA PRO A 132 5.54 -18.06 12.20
C PRO A 132 5.42 -16.61 12.68
N ARG A 133 5.80 -16.31 13.95
CA ARG A 133 5.84 -14.94 14.48
C ARG A 133 6.74 -14.02 13.65
N PHE A 134 7.94 -14.46 13.29
CA PHE A 134 8.87 -13.67 12.52
C PHE A 134 8.35 -13.43 11.08
N VAL A 135 7.69 -14.41 10.48
CA VAL A 135 7.04 -14.23 9.18
C VAL A 135 5.90 -13.21 9.27
N LEU A 136 4.96 -13.40 10.20
CA LEU A 136 3.77 -12.55 10.33
C LEU A 136 4.12 -11.11 10.73
N SER A 137 5.27 -10.88 11.34
CA SER A 137 5.78 -9.56 11.72
C SER A 137 6.89 -9.03 10.81
N HIS A 138 7.10 -9.65 9.64
CA HIS A 138 8.12 -9.25 8.65
C HIS A 138 9.55 -9.19 9.20
N ARG A 139 9.93 -10.21 9.99
CA ARG A 139 11.25 -10.38 10.59
C ARG A 139 11.97 -11.64 10.12
N SER A 140 11.52 -12.25 9.02
CA SER A 140 12.08 -13.52 8.53
C SER A 140 13.48 -13.42 7.94
N GLY A 141 13.94 -12.23 7.55
CA GLY A 141 15.18 -12.05 6.80
C GLY A 141 15.04 -12.28 5.29
N PHE A 142 13.91 -12.79 4.82
CA PHE A 142 13.63 -12.93 3.38
C PHE A 142 13.31 -11.60 2.71
N PRO A 143 13.63 -11.44 1.40
CA PRO A 143 13.21 -10.29 0.62
C PRO A 143 11.68 -10.25 0.42
N ASN A 144 11.16 -9.15 -0.13
CA ASN A 144 9.74 -9.12 -0.52
C ASN A 144 9.46 -10.18 -1.58
N TRP A 145 10.23 -10.20 -2.65
CA TRP A 145 10.18 -11.22 -3.69
C TRP A 145 11.59 -11.62 -4.09
N ARG A 146 11.76 -12.89 -4.45
CA ARG A 146 13.03 -13.38 -5.02
C ARG A 146 13.27 -12.75 -6.39
N SER A 147 14.52 -12.58 -6.74
CA SER A 147 14.95 -12.12 -8.06
C SER A 147 15.47 -13.31 -8.88
N GLY A 148 14.86 -13.56 -10.02
CA GLY A 148 15.27 -14.65 -10.92
C GLY A 148 15.06 -16.05 -10.34
N SER A 149 15.90 -17.01 -10.80
CA SER A 149 15.86 -18.43 -10.41
C SER A 149 16.88 -18.83 -9.35
N ALA A 150 17.63 -17.87 -8.80
CA ALA A 150 18.60 -18.13 -7.74
C ALA A 150 17.91 -18.58 -6.44
N PRO A 151 18.57 -19.40 -5.59
CA PRO A 151 18.06 -19.74 -4.28
C PRO A 151 17.69 -18.50 -3.47
N LEU A 152 16.64 -18.60 -2.67
CA LEU A 152 16.17 -17.54 -1.81
C LEU A 152 17.20 -17.21 -0.74
N GLN A 153 17.57 -15.95 -0.57
CA GLN A 153 18.57 -15.52 0.39
C GLN A 153 17.95 -15.02 1.69
N ILE A 154 18.58 -15.34 2.81
CA ILE A 154 18.28 -14.73 4.12
C ILE A 154 19.28 -13.57 4.31
N HIS A 155 18.80 -12.32 4.22
CA HIS A 155 19.66 -11.13 4.18
C HIS A 155 20.14 -10.67 5.57
N PHE A 156 19.46 -11.05 6.64
CA PHE A 156 19.82 -10.73 8.02
C PHE A 156 19.34 -11.84 8.98
N THR A 157 19.83 -11.87 10.20
CA THR A 157 19.44 -12.85 11.20
C THR A 157 17.93 -12.75 11.48
N PRO A 158 17.14 -13.84 11.26
CA PRO A 158 15.71 -13.82 11.55
C PRO A 158 15.41 -13.34 12.97
N GLY A 159 14.48 -12.42 13.09
CA GLY A 159 14.14 -11.79 14.36
C GLY A 159 14.79 -10.44 14.62
N ASP A 160 15.90 -10.08 13.98
CA ASP A 160 16.65 -8.86 14.30
C ASP A 160 15.90 -7.58 13.95
N ARG A 161 15.26 -7.54 12.79
CA ARG A 161 14.66 -6.31 12.28
C ARG A 161 13.48 -6.54 11.35
N PHE A 162 12.70 -5.49 11.14
CA PHE A 162 11.66 -5.45 10.13
C PHE A 162 12.25 -5.33 8.72
N SER A 163 11.75 -6.15 7.80
CA SER A 163 11.84 -5.94 6.36
C SER A 163 10.67 -6.66 5.70
N TYR A 164 9.84 -5.92 4.97
CA TYR A 164 8.62 -6.46 4.38
C TYR A 164 8.93 -7.62 3.44
N SER A 165 8.25 -8.77 3.65
CA SER A 165 8.54 -10.00 2.92
C SER A 165 7.26 -10.71 2.47
N GLY A 166 7.10 -10.89 1.17
CA GLY A 166 6.13 -11.80 0.58
C GLY A 166 6.63 -13.26 0.61
N GLU A 167 7.93 -13.48 0.39
CA GLU A 167 8.54 -14.82 0.41
C GLU A 167 8.37 -15.51 1.76
N GLY A 168 8.43 -14.76 2.88
CA GLY A 168 8.14 -15.32 4.20
C GLY A 168 6.72 -15.90 4.29
N PHE A 169 5.73 -15.19 3.76
CA PHE A 169 4.34 -15.67 3.72
C PHE A 169 4.18 -16.89 2.81
N VAL A 170 4.89 -16.96 1.69
CA VAL A 170 4.90 -18.15 0.81
C VAL A 170 5.52 -19.34 1.54
N TYR A 171 6.61 -19.15 2.30
CA TYR A 171 7.24 -20.18 3.11
C TYR A 171 6.29 -20.71 4.19
N LEU A 172 5.65 -19.83 4.95
CA LEU A 172 4.69 -20.22 5.97
C LEU A 172 3.45 -20.91 5.37
N ALA A 173 3.00 -20.49 4.18
CA ALA A 173 1.89 -21.16 3.48
C ALA A 173 2.22 -22.59 3.12
N ALA A 174 3.44 -22.89 2.67
CA ALA A 174 3.88 -24.25 2.39
C ALA A 174 3.83 -25.15 3.67
N ALA A 175 4.21 -24.58 4.83
CA ALA A 175 4.07 -25.28 6.11
C ALA A 175 2.59 -25.51 6.46
N VAL A 176 1.73 -24.51 6.25
CA VAL A 176 0.27 -24.65 6.50
C VAL A 176 -0.34 -25.74 5.61
N GLU A 177 0.00 -25.79 4.32
CA GLU A 177 -0.45 -26.86 3.42
C GLU A 177 0.00 -28.25 3.93
N ARG A 178 1.23 -28.34 4.43
CA ARG A 178 1.78 -29.59 5.00
C ARG A 178 1.06 -30.01 6.29
N ILE A 179 0.83 -29.05 7.22
CA ILE A 179 0.16 -29.30 8.51
C ILE A 179 -1.30 -29.75 8.27
N THR A 180 -1.99 -29.08 7.36
CA THR A 180 -3.43 -29.27 7.15
C THR A 180 -3.76 -30.38 6.14
N GLY A 181 -2.80 -30.80 5.32
CA GLY A 181 -3.02 -31.72 4.21
C GLY A 181 -3.92 -31.15 3.11
N GLN A 182 -4.11 -29.83 3.07
CA GLN A 182 -4.99 -29.14 2.12
C GLN A 182 -4.21 -28.14 1.27
N THR A 183 -4.72 -27.88 0.06
CA THR A 183 -4.23 -26.72 -0.71
C THR A 183 -4.55 -25.42 0.04
N LEU A 184 -3.73 -24.38 -0.17
CA LEU A 184 -3.94 -23.09 0.46
C LEU A 184 -5.37 -22.54 0.18
N GLU A 185 -5.87 -22.65 -1.05
CA GLU A 185 -7.24 -22.23 -1.38
C GLU A 185 -8.29 -22.96 -0.56
N ALA A 186 -8.21 -24.29 -0.48
CA ALA A 186 -9.17 -25.10 0.28
C ALA A 186 -9.14 -24.76 1.77
N PHE A 187 -7.94 -24.58 2.34
CA PHE A 187 -7.75 -24.17 3.72
C PHE A 187 -8.36 -22.78 3.99
N MET A 188 -8.02 -21.79 3.15
CA MET A 188 -8.52 -20.41 3.32
C MET A 188 -10.03 -20.33 3.18
N ARG A 189 -10.60 -21.06 2.20
CA ARG A 189 -12.05 -21.14 2.01
C ARG A 189 -12.73 -21.65 3.27
N ARG A 190 -12.31 -22.83 3.75
CA ARG A 190 -12.92 -23.47 4.92
C ARG A 190 -12.75 -22.66 6.19
N THR A 191 -11.58 -22.03 6.38
CA THR A 191 -11.21 -21.39 7.66
C THR A 191 -11.66 -19.94 7.76
N VAL A 192 -11.69 -19.22 6.63
CA VAL A 192 -11.94 -17.77 6.64
C VAL A 192 -13.07 -17.38 5.69
N LEU A 193 -12.98 -17.75 4.39
CA LEU A 193 -13.86 -17.16 3.40
C LEU A 193 -15.32 -17.55 3.62
N ASP A 194 -15.60 -18.86 3.74
CA ASP A 194 -16.97 -19.36 3.94
C ASP A 194 -17.53 -18.98 5.33
N PRO A 195 -16.80 -19.16 6.45
CA PRO A 195 -17.30 -18.78 7.79
C PRO A 195 -17.60 -17.29 7.97
N LEU A 196 -16.90 -16.43 7.22
CA LEU A 196 -17.11 -14.98 7.26
C LEU A 196 -18.05 -14.47 6.16
N GLY A 197 -18.58 -15.36 5.31
CA GLY A 197 -19.49 -15.00 4.23
C GLY A 197 -18.83 -14.21 3.10
N MET A 198 -17.52 -14.43 2.86
CA MET A 198 -16.75 -13.80 1.78
C MET A 198 -16.96 -14.57 0.47
N THR A 199 -18.20 -14.66 0.05
CA THR A 199 -18.62 -15.57 -1.04
C THR A 199 -18.09 -15.20 -2.42
N SER A 200 -17.69 -13.95 -2.62
CA SER A 200 -17.08 -13.46 -3.87
C SER A 200 -15.56 -13.62 -3.91
N SER A 201 -14.95 -14.08 -2.80
CA SER A 201 -13.50 -14.11 -2.61
C SER A 201 -12.88 -15.46 -2.95
N SER A 202 -11.63 -15.47 -3.44
CA SER A 202 -10.81 -16.66 -3.67
C SER A 202 -9.35 -16.29 -3.90
N TYR A 203 -8.41 -17.17 -3.53
CA TYR A 203 -6.99 -17.03 -3.82
C TYR A 203 -6.60 -17.59 -5.21
N VAL A 204 -7.50 -18.26 -5.89
CA VAL A 204 -7.31 -18.77 -7.26
C VAL A 204 -8.41 -18.25 -8.18
N TRP A 205 -8.13 -18.26 -9.47
CA TRP A 205 -9.12 -17.84 -10.45
C TRP A 205 -10.38 -18.72 -10.39
N GLN A 206 -11.53 -18.07 -10.47
CA GLN A 206 -12.84 -18.72 -10.53
C GLN A 206 -13.49 -18.37 -11.88
N SER A 207 -14.21 -19.31 -12.50
CA SER A 207 -14.88 -19.06 -13.79
C SER A 207 -15.82 -17.85 -13.78
N ARG A 208 -16.49 -17.59 -12.66
CA ARG A 208 -17.31 -16.38 -12.49
C ARG A 208 -16.54 -15.06 -12.60
N TYR A 209 -15.21 -15.08 -12.41
CA TYR A 209 -14.36 -13.90 -12.54
C TYR A 209 -14.15 -13.48 -14.00
N ASP A 210 -14.47 -14.33 -14.97
CA ASP A 210 -14.42 -13.96 -16.38
C ASP A 210 -15.32 -12.74 -16.68
N THR A 211 -16.43 -12.61 -15.97
CA THR A 211 -17.37 -11.50 -16.09
C THR A 211 -17.29 -10.49 -14.96
N LEU A 212 -16.93 -10.91 -13.74
CA LEU A 212 -16.97 -10.04 -12.56
C LEU A 212 -15.65 -9.32 -12.26
N LYS A 213 -14.50 -9.86 -12.70
CA LYS A 213 -13.20 -9.26 -12.41
C LYS A 213 -12.99 -8.01 -13.26
N VAL A 214 -12.72 -6.90 -12.58
CA VAL A 214 -12.36 -5.64 -13.24
C VAL A 214 -11.07 -5.78 -14.05
N TYR A 215 -10.96 -5.05 -15.14
CA TYR A 215 -9.70 -4.83 -15.83
C TYR A 215 -8.88 -3.79 -15.08
N ASN A 216 -7.59 -3.97 -15.07
CA ASN A 216 -6.67 -3.02 -14.45
C ASN A 216 -6.31 -1.91 -15.44
N HIS A 217 -5.85 -0.78 -14.93
CA HIS A 217 -5.47 0.37 -15.74
C HIS A 217 -4.09 0.89 -15.31
N GLY A 218 -3.26 1.20 -16.28
CA GLY A 218 -1.96 1.83 -16.07
C GLY A 218 -2.06 3.27 -15.58
N LEU A 219 -0.89 3.87 -15.35
CA LEU A 219 -0.75 5.24 -14.84
C LEU A 219 -1.49 6.27 -15.70
N LEU A 220 -1.45 6.12 -17.02
CA LEU A 220 -2.15 6.99 -17.95
C LEU A 220 -3.61 6.57 -18.22
N GLY A 221 -4.12 5.57 -17.50
CA GLY A 221 -5.49 5.05 -17.64
C GLY A 221 -5.70 4.13 -18.85
N ASP A 222 -4.63 3.71 -19.48
CA ASP A 222 -4.61 2.67 -20.51
C ASP A 222 -5.04 1.33 -19.91
N LEU A 223 -5.77 0.53 -20.69
CA LEU A 223 -6.26 -0.77 -20.25
C LEU A 223 -5.08 -1.74 -20.13
N ALA A 224 -4.88 -2.27 -18.92
CA ALA A 224 -3.93 -3.34 -18.64
C ALA A 224 -4.64 -4.69 -18.52
N GLY A 225 -3.85 -5.77 -18.57
CA GLY A 225 -4.36 -7.13 -18.42
C GLY A 225 -4.93 -7.41 -17.04
N ARG A 226 -5.55 -8.59 -16.91
CA ARG A 226 -6.01 -9.16 -15.63
C ARG A 226 -5.07 -10.27 -15.21
N ARG A 227 -4.72 -10.33 -13.93
CA ARG A 227 -4.04 -11.51 -13.39
C ARG A 227 -5.05 -12.63 -13.14
N THR A 228 -4.68 -13.84 -13.55
CA THR A 228 -5.52 -15.04 -13.45
C THR A 228 -4.76 -16.13 -12.68
N PRO A 229 -4.64 -15.99 -11.34
CA PRO A 229 -3.84 -16.92 -10.55
C PRO A 229 -4.46 -18.33 -10.57
N TRP A 230 -3.74 -19.30 -11.10
CA TRP A 230 -4.13 -20.69 -11.09
C TRP A 230 -3.69 -21.42 -9.79
N ARG A 231 -2.75 -20.82 -9.05
CA ARG A 231 -2.26 -21.31 -7.77
C ARG A 231 -2.37 -20.20 -6.73
N ALA A 232 -2.82 -20.56 -5.53
CA ALA A 232 -2.94 -19.65 -4.41
C ALA A 232 -1.57 -19.18 -3.92
N ASN A 233 -1.48 -17.87 -3.60
CA ASN A 233 -0.33 -17.24 -2.99
C ASN A 233 -0.81 -16.43 -1.78
N ALA A 234 -0.38 -16.82 -0.58
CA ALA A 234 -0.77 -16.18 0.68
C ALA A 234 -0.44 -14.68 0.74
N ALA A 235 0.55 -14.25 -0.03
CA ALA A 235 1.06 -12.88 0.01
C ALA A 235 0.36 -11.92 -0.97
N ALA A 236 -0.32 -12.42 -2.05
CA ALA A 236 -0.68 -11.51 -3.14
C ALA A 236 -1.88 -11.91 -4.02
N SER A 237 -2.44 -13.13 -3.92
CA SER A 237 -3.36 -13.60 -4.96
C SER A 237 -4.85 -13.55 -4.60
N LEU A 238 -5.22 -13.05 -3.42
CA LEU A 238 -6.63 -12.89 -3.07
C LEU A 238 -7.35 -11.96 -4.05
N HIS A 239 -8.45 -12.46 -4.61
CA HIS A 239 -9.44 -11.72 -5.36
C HIS A 239 -10.67 -11.56 -4.48
N THR A 240 -11.26 -10.37 -4.40
CA THR A 240 -12.34 -10.07 -3.46
C THR A 240 -13.14 -8.84 -3.89
N THR A 241 -14.19 -8.50 -3.13
CA THR A 241 -14.93 -7.23 -3.19
C THR A 241 -14.68 -6.42 -1.94
N ALA A 242 -14.96 -5.10 -1.97
CA ALA A 242 -14.86 -4.27 -0.77
C ALA A 242 -15.82 -4.76 0.34
N GLY A 243 -17.01 -5.24 -0.05
CA GLY A 243 -17.99 -5.79 0.90
C GLY A 243 -17.50 -7.06 1.61
N ASP A 244 -16.91 -8.00 0.87
CA ASP A 244 -16.34 -9.22 1.46
C ASP A 244 -15.17 -8.88 2.39
N TYR A 245 -14.26 -7.99 1.95
CA TYR A 245 -13.13 -7.60 2.77
C TYR A 245 -13.57 -6.84 4.03
N ALA A 246 -14.62 -6.02 3.94
CA ALA A 246 -15.20 -5.34 5.10
C ALA A 246 -15.80 -6.33 6.12
N ARG A 247 -16.39 -7.47 5.68
CA ARG A 247 -16.82 -8.56 6.59
C ARG A 247 -15.63 -9.15 7.35
N PHE A 248 -14.51 -9.37 6.66
CA PHE A 248 -13.27 -9.81 7.30
C PHE A 248 -12.78 -8.80 8.33
N VAL A 249 -12.69 -7.51 7.98
CA VAL A 249 -12.28 -6.45 8.92
C VAL A 249 -13.22 -6.39 10.13
N ALA A 250 -14.52 -6.48 9.93
CA ALA A 250 -15.50 -6.51 11.01
C ALA A 250 -15.29 -7.71 11.96
N ALA A 251 -14.94 -8.88 11.42
CA ALA A 251 -14.61 -10.06 12.22
C ALA A 251 -13.34 -9.86 13.04
N VAL A 252 -12.29 -9.26 12.45
CA VAL A 252 -11.05 -8.91 13.17
C VAL A 252 -11.32 -7.93 14.31
N LEU A 253 -12.08 -6.85 14.05
CA LEU A 253 -12.46 -5.86 15.09
C LEU A 253 -13.29 -6.46 16.23
N ALA A 254 -14.03 -7.53 15.96
CA ALA A 254 -14.82 -8.25 16.94
C ALA A 254 -14.05 -9.39 17.67
N GLY A 255 -12.79 -9.68 17.25
CA GLY A 255 -12.04 -10.84 17.71
C GLY A 255 -12.72 -12.18 17.38
N ARG A 256 -13.60 -12.20 16.37
CA ARG A 256 -14.41 -13.37 16.02
C ARG A 256 -13.53 -14.51 15.55
N GLY A 257 -13.78 -15.71 16.06
CA GLY A 257 -13.07 -16.94 15.61
C GLY A 257 -11.65 -17.11 16.15
N LEU A 258 -11.19 -16.22 17.03
CA LEU A 258 -9.91 -16.32 17.73
C LEU A 258 -10.12 -16.27 19.24
N ARG A 259 -9.24 -16.93 19.99
CA ARG A 259 -9.21 -16.77 21.45
C ARG A 259 -8.85 -15.32 21.81
N PRO A 260 -9.31 -14.79 22.97
CA PRO A 260 -9.04 -13.40 23.34
C PRO A 260 -7.55 -13.03 23.38
N GLU A 261 -6.69 -13.94 23.82
CA GLU A 261 -5.22 -13.73 23.84
C GLU A 261 -4.64 -13.64 22.43
N THR A 262 -5.09 -14.51 21.52
CA THR A 262 -4.64 -14.53 20.12
C THR A 262 -5.14 -13.30 19.36
N ALA A 263 -6.39 -12.91 19.59
CA ALA A 263 -6.94 -11.68 19.03
C ALA A 263 -6.16 -10.43 19.51
N ARG A 264 -5.75 -10.40 20.79
CA ARG A 264 -4.88 -9.33 21.32
C ARG A 264 -3.48 -9.37 20.69
N ALA A 265 -2.89 -10.57 20.55
CA ALA A 265 -1.56 -10.72 19.95
C ALA A 265 -1.51 -10.23 18.50
N LEU A 266 -2.61 -10.40 17.74
CA LEU A 266 -2.72 -9.92 16.34
C LEU A 266 -2.45 -8.43 16.23
N ILE A 267 -2.98 -7.62 17.17
CA ILE A 267 -2.86 -6.15 17.15
C ILE A 267 -1.78 -5.62 18.11
N SER A 268 -0.98 -6.49 18.70
CA SER A 268 0.13 -6.08 19.55
C SER A 268 1.41 -5.88 18.75
N PRO A 269 2.18 -4.80 18.99
CA PRO A 269 3.46 -4.55 18.32
C PRO A 269 4.43 -5.73 18.47
N GLN A 270 4.90 -6.26 17.34
CA GLN A 270 5.89 -7.33 17.25
C GLN A 270 7.22 -6.83 16.66
N SER A 271 7.15 -5.83 15.79
CA SER A 271 8.32 -5.22 15.16
C SER A 271 8.09 -3.74 14.87
N ARG A 272 9.17 -3.01 14.63
CA ARG A 272 9.13 -1.59 14.28
C ARG A 272 9.68 -1.40 12.87
N PRO A 273 8.89 -0.83 11.94
CA PRO A 273 9.35 -0.52 10.59
C PRO A 273 10.48 0.51 10.58
N ASP A 274 11.45 0.33 9.65
CA ASP A 274 12.50 1.32 9.39
C ASP A 274 11.87 2.59 8.78
N GLU A 275 12.40 3.76 9.14
CA GLU A 275 11.90 5.06 8.63
C GLU A 275 12.00 5.18 7.11
N ARG A 276 12.94 4.47 6.47
CA ARG A 276 13.16 4.50 5.01
C ARG A 276 12.09 3.80 4.20
N GLY A 277 11.22 3.00 4.83
CA GLY A 277 10.14 2.30 4.13
C GLY A 277 10.24 0.77 4.18
N ILE A 278 9.59 0.11 3.23
CA ILE A 278 9.32 -1.33 3.26
C ILE A 278 10.48 -2.22 2.83
N ASN A 279 11.31 -1.77 1.89
CA ASN A 279 12.34 -2.61 1.23
C ASN A 279 13.72 -2.37 1.86
N THR A 280 13.97 -2.95 3.04
CA THR A 280 15.20 -2.75 3.81
C THR A 280 16.04 -4.01 3.98
N ALA A 281 15.71 -5.12 3.31
CA ALA A 281 16.37 -6.40 3.50
C ALA A 281 17.88 -6.35 3.25
N THR A 282 18.30 -5.73 2.15
CA THR A 282 19.72 -5.63 1.73
C THR A 282 20.43 -4.39 2.29
N ALA A 283 19.69 -3.42 2.84
CA ALA A 283 20.27 -2.18 3.36
C ALA A 283 20.77 -2.37 4.81
N PRO A 284 21.89 -1.73 5.21
CA PRO A 284 22.31 -1.74 6.61
C PRO A 284 21.24 -1.08 7.51
N PRO A 285 21.06 -1.54 8.76
CA PRO A 285 20.09 -0.92 9.66
C PRO A 285 20.50 0.51 10.02
N THR A 286 19.54 1.44 10.06
CA THR A 286 19.77 2.83 10.49
C THR A 286 19.65 3.00 11.99
N GLY A 287 18.97 2.08 12.67
CA GLY A 287 18.54 2.23 14.05
C GLY A 287 17.39 3.24 14.24
N ARG A 288 16.90 3.84 13.16
CA ARG A 288 15.78 4.78 13.18
C ARG A 288 14.50 4.12 12.67
N PHE A 289 13.43 4.33 13.40
CA PHE A 289 12.14 3.70 13.13
C PHE A 289 11.11 4.74 12.69
N ALA A 290 10.16 4.30 11.86
CA ALA A 290 9.02 5.13 11.47
C ALA A 290 8.24 5.55 12.73
N PRO A 291 8.06 6.87 12.95
CA PRO A 291 7.32 7.37 14.10
C PRO A 291 5.88 6.85 14.11
N SER A 292 5.35 6.54 15.28
CA SER A 292 3.97 6.09 15.49
C SER A 292 3.56 4.84 14.70
N LEU A 293 4.53 4.06 14.18
CA LEU A 293 4.26 2.82 13.47
C LEU A 293 4.88 1.61 14.16
N ALA A 294 4.16 0.50 14.09
CA ALA A 294 4.60 -0.84 14.45
C ALA A 294 4.04 -1.86 13.46
N TRP A 295 4.39 -3.12 13.65
CA TRP A 295 3.80 -4.24 12.92
C TRP A 295 3.37 -5.32 13.89
N GLY A 296 2.11 -5.77 13.77
CA GLY A 296 1.55 -6.89 14.52
C GLY A 296 1.71 -8.22 13.78
N LEU A 297 0.78 -9.14 13.97
CA LEU A 297 0.77 -10.41 13.25
C LEU A 297 -0.06 -10.29 11.96
N GLY A 298 0.62 -9.93 10.87
CA GLY A 298 0.02 -9.76 9.55
C GLY A 298 -0.60 -8.39 9.27
N TRP A 299 -0.54 -7.45 10.22
CA TRP A 299 -1.08 -6.10 10.10
C TRP A 299 -0.02 -5.05 10.40
N GLY A 300 0.00 -3.98 9.63
CA GLY A 300 0.60 -2.74 10.05
C GLY A 300 -0.23 -2.12 11.18
N LEU A 301 0.42 -1.44 12.09
CA LEU A 301 -0.18 -0.76 13.23
C LEU A 301 0.22 0.72 13.16
N GLU A 302 -0.74 1.63 13.27
CA GLU A 302 -0.47 3.04 13.48
C GLU A 302 -1.06 3.50 14.81
N GLN A 303 -0.32 4.35 15.52
CA GLN A 303 -0.68 4.78 16.86
C GLN A 303 -1.83 5.79 16.82
N GLU A 304 -2.83 5.54 17.64
CA GLU A 304 -4.00 6.38 17.85
C GLU A 304 -4.18 6.66 19.34
N GLY A 305 -3.56 7.73 19.84
CA GLY A 305 -3.46 7.97 21.27
C GLY A 305 -2.66 6.85 21.95
N GLU A 306 -3.27 6.15 22.90
CA GLU A 306 -2.66 4.97 23.57
C GLU A 306 -2.97 3.64 22.84
N ALA A 307 -3.83 3.66 21.83
CA ALA A 307 -4.28 2.48 21.09
C ALA A 307 -3.60 2.38 19.71
N TRP A 308 -3.90 1.27 19.02
CA TRP A 308 -3.40 0.99 17.69
C TRP A 308 -4.56 0.80 16.72
N SER A 309 -4.48 1.48 15.58
CA SER A 309 -5.30 1.19 14.40
C SER A 309 -4.58 0.19 13.50
N LEU A 310 -5.34 -0.75 12.95
CA LEU A 310 -4.86 -1.75 11.99
C LEU A 310 -4.84 -1.14 10.60
N TRP A 311 -3.80 -1.38 9.83
CA TRP A 311 -3.77 -0.98 8.43
C TRP A 311 -2.99 -1.97 7.56
N HIS A 312 -3.27 -1.95 6.28
CA HIS A 312 -2.45 -2.62 5.27
C HIS A 312 -2.73 -2.03 3.89
N TRP A 313 -1.80 -2.20 2.97
CA TRP A 313 -1.98 -1.81 1.57
C TRP A 313 -1.83 -3.00 0.64
N GLY A 314 -2.37 -2.88 -0.58
CA GLY A 314 -2.20 -3.82 -1.68
C GLY A 314 -1.69 -3.10 -2.91
N ASP A 315 -0.65 -3.66 -3.52
CA ASP A 315 -0.04 -3.13 -4.73
C ASP A 315 0.43 -4.30 -5.62
N ASN A 316 -0.24 -4.50 -6.75
CA ASN A 316 0.17 -5.40 -7.82
C ASN A 316 0.46 -4.61 -9.13
N GLY A 317 0.96 -3.38 -9.02
CA GLY A 317 1.23 -2.49 -10.13
C GLY A 317 -0.04 -1.73 -10.54
N THR A 318 -0.82 -2.27 -11.44
CA THR A 318 -2.01 -1.63 -12.03
C THR A 318 -3.30 -1.83 -11.23
N THR A 319 -3.21 -2.35 -10.00
CA THR A 319 -4.31 -2.43 -9.03
C THR A 319 -3.80 -2.03 -7.66
N LYS A 320 -4.63 -1.33 -6.89
CA LYS A 320 -4.30 -0.83 -5.56
C LYS A 320 -5.42 -1.12 -4.58
N ALA A 321 -5.03 -1.32 -3.33
CA ALA A 321 -5.96 -1.49 -2.23
C ALA A 321 -5.42 -0.85 -0.96
N TYR A 322 -6.30 -0.40 -0.09
CA TYR A 322 -5.94 0.10 1.24
C TYR A 322 -7.03 -0.26 2.24
N VAL A 323 -6.61 -0.55 3.45
CA VAL A 323 -7.50 -0.77 4.58
C VAL A 323 -6.91 -0.12 5.83
N ILE A 324 -7.77 0.54 6.59
CA ILE A 324 -7.46 0.98 7.95
C ILE A 324 -8.70 0.79 8.82
N ALA A 325 -8.50 0.36 10.07
CA ALA A 325 -9.58 0.18 11.01
C ALA A 325 -9.10 0.37 12.46
N SER A 326 -9.90 1.05 13.28
CA SER A 326 -9.66 1.27 14.70
C SER A 326 -10.46 0.29 15.54
N PRO A 327 -9.82 -0.64 16.26
CA PRO A 327 -10.50 -1.50 17.23
C PRO A 327 -11.20 -0.70 18.34
N GLN A 328 -10.59 0.39 18.79
CA GLN A 328 -11.14 1.23 19.86
C GLN A 328 -12.38 1.98 19.41
N ARG A 329 -12.35 2.63 18.25
CA ARG A 329 -13.48 3.37 17.68
C ARG A 329 -14.47 2.48 16.94
N ARG A 330 -14.07 1.25 16.62
CA ARG A 330 -14.85 0.28 15.83
C ARG A 330 -15.30 0.85 14.48
N ASN A 331 -14.46 1.70 13.88
CA ASN A 331 -14.66 2.25 12.54
C ASN A 331 -13.52 1.82 11.64
N GLY A 332 -13.69 2.06 10.34
CA GLY A 332 -12.65 1.74 9.35
C GLY A 332 -13.11 1.98 7.93
N VAL A 333 -12.17 1.86 7.01
CA VAL A 333 -12.43 1.95 5.57
C VAL A 333 -11.63 0.91 4.80
N VAL A 334 -12.26 0.35 3.78
CA VAL A 334 -11.66 -0.57 2.80
C VAL A 334 -11.79 0.10 1.44
N LEU A 335 -10.68 0.21 0.72
CA LEU A 335 -10.59 0.78 -0.62
C LEU A 335 -9.98 -0.24 -1.57
N PHE A 336 -10.61 -0.46 -2.72
CA PHE A 336 -10.05 -1.13 -3.89
C PHE A 336 -10.13 -0.22 -5.10
N ALA A 337 -9.07 -0.18 -5.90
CA ALA A 337 -9.02 0.56 -7.16
C ALA A 337 -8.32 -0.28 -8.24
N ASN A 338 -8.87 -0.25 -9.45
CA ASN A 338 -8.33 -0.94 -10.62
C ASN A 338 -7.37 -0.05 -11.44
N SER A 339 -6.67 0.84 -10.78
CA SER A 339 -5.74 1.79 -11.40
C SER A 339 -4.41 1.83 -10.67
N GLU A 340 -3.33 2.04 -11.40
CA GLU A 340 -1.99 2.27 -10.84
C GLU A 340 -1.95 3.47 -9.88
N ASN A 341 -2.81 4.46 -10.09
CA ASN A 341 -2.97 5.65 -9.24
C ASN A 341 -3.87 5.42 -8.02
N GLY A 342 -4.39 4.22 -7.81
CA GLY A 342 -5.46 3.96 -6.85
C GLY A 342 -5.17 4.36 -5.41
N LEU A 343 -3.90 4.29 -4.96
CA LEU A 343 -3.53 4.71 -3.60
C LEU A 343 -3.59 6.22 -3.39
N LEU A 344 -3.63 7.04 -4.45
CA LEU A 344 -3.85 8.49 -4.31
C LEU A 344 -5.23 8.84 -3.75
N LEU A 345 -6.18 7.90 -3.78
CA LEU A 345 -7.49 8.05 -3.15
C LEU A 345 -7.45 7.84 -1.64
N ALA A 346 -6.46 7.09 -1.12
CA ALA A 346 -6.44 6.68 0.27
C ALA A 346 -6.34 7.87 1.25
N PRO A 347 -5.40 8.85 1.09
CA PRO A 347 -5.26 9.93 2.05
C PRO A 347 -6.54 10.75 2.28
N PRO A 348 -7.23 11.30 1.26
CA PRO A 348 -8.44 12.08 1.49
C PRO A 348 -9.59 11.23 2.05
N ILE A 349 -9.75 9.97 1.61
CA ILE A 349 -10.82 9.09 2.11
C ILE A 349 -10.55 8.67 3.56
N VAL A 350 -9.30 8.36 3.90
CA VAL A 350 -8.91 8.03 5.28
C VAL A 350 -9.10 9.22 6.20
N ALA A 351 -8.70 10.42 5.78
CA ALA A 351 -8.91 11.65 6.55
C ALA A 351 -10.40 11.88 6.84
N ASP A 352 -11.26 11.67 5.86
CA ASP A 352 -12.71 11.79 6.04
C ASP A 352 -13.26 10.76 7.03
N VAL A 353 -12.88 9.47 6.91
CA VAL A 353 -13.49 8.38 7.69
C VAL A 353 -12.85 8.23 9.07
N MET A 354 -11.52 8.36 9.15
CA MET A 354 -10.76 8.12 10.38
C MET A 354 -10.48 9.41 11.17
N GLY A 355 -10.54 10.56 10.50
CA GLY A 355 -10.21 11.86 11.06
C GLY A 355 -8.72 12.11 11.17
N GLY A 356 -8.20 13.04 10.38
CA GLY A 356 -6.78 13.41 10.38
C GLY A 356 -5.91 12.62 9.41
N GLU A 357 -4.62 12.94 9.42
CA GLU A 357 -3.61 12.31 8.57
C GLU A 357 -3.21 10.94 9.13
N SER A 358 -2.90 9.99 8.24
CA SER A 358 -2.41 8.66 8.60
C SER A 358 -0.88 8.61 8.53
N PRO A 359 -0.18 8.34 9.64
CA PRO A 359 1.26 8.09 9.66
C PRO A 359 1.69 6.98 8.70
N ALA A 360 0.84 5.96 8.52
CA ALA A 360 1.10 4.85 7.62
C ALA A 360 1.13 5.29 6.16
N LEU A 361 0.19 6.13 5.73
CA LEU A 361 0.16 6.67 4.37
C LEU A 361 1.36 7.60 4.13
N ALA A 362 1.75 8.41 5.12
CA ALA A 362 2.95 9.24 5.03
C ALA A 362 4.23 8.39 4.88
N TRP A 363 4.35 7.29 5.65
CA TRP A 363 5.47 6.35 5.55
C TRP A 363 5.51 5.61 4.21
N LEU A 364 4.34 5.28 3.65
CA LEU A 364 4.20 4.74 2.30
C LEU A 364 4.41 5.80 1.20
N LYS A 365 4.70 7.07 1.57
CA LYS A 365 4.83 8.22 0.67
C LYS A 365 3.55 8.51 -0.14
N GLN A 366 2.41 8.12 0.37
CA GLN A 366 1.11 8.39 -0.23
C GLN A 366 0.55 9.70 0.33
N ARG A 367 0.65 10.78 -0.46
CA ARG A 367 0.21 12.14 -0.06
C ARG A 367 -1.10 12.59 -0.70
N GLY A 368 -1.72 11.72 -1.52
CA GLY A 368 -2.84 12.08 -2.36
C GLY A 368 -2.40 12.73 -3.67
N SER A 369 -3.35 13.03 -4.54
CA SER A 369 -3.08 13.75 -5.79
C SER A 369 -3.07 15.25 -5.54
N VAL A 370 -2.11 15.95 -6.16
CA VAL A 370 -2.16 17.42 -6.23
C VAL A 370 -3.22 17.87 -7.25
N PRO A 371 -3.83 19.06 -7.07
CA PRO A 371 -4.90 19.54 -7.98
C PRO A 371 -4.51 19.60 -9.46
N ALA A 372 -3.23 19.86 -9.75
CA ALA A 372 -2.73 19.91 -11.12
C ALA A 372 -2.64 18.54 -11.82
N PHE A 373 -2.63 17.43 -11.08
CA PHE A 373 -2.35 16.09 -11.63
C PHE A 373 -3.45 15.57 -12.55
N GLY A 374 -4.72 15.65 -12.13
CA GLY A 374 -5.86 15.19 -12.94
C GLY A 374 -5.99 15.93 -14.29
N PRO A 375 -6.03 17.28 -14.28
CA PRO A 375 -6.04 18.07 -15.53
C PRO A 375 -4.85 17.77 -16.45
N PHE A 376 -3.65 17.62 -15.88
CA PHE A 376 -2.45 17.22 -16.62
C PHE A 376 -2.61 15.85 -17.29
N LEU A 377 -3.06 14.84 -16.57
CA LEU A 377 -3.29 13.50 -17.12
C LEU A 377 -4.39 13.50 -18.21
N ALA A 378 -5.46 14.24 -18.00
CA ALA A 378 -6.54 14.36 -18.98
C ALA A 378 -6.04 14.97 -20.30
N ALA A 379 -5.29 16.06 -20.23
CA ALA A 379 -4.69 16.71 -21.37
C ALA A 379 -3.64 15.81 -22.07
N LEU A 380 -2.82 15.10 -21.28
CA LEU A 380 -1.80 14.16 -21.80
C LEU A 380 -2.44 13.02 -22.63
N ARG A 381 -3.56 12.48 -22.16
CA ARG A 381 -4.31 11.44 -22.86
C ARG A 381 -4.98 11.95 -24.14
N ALA A 382 -5.53 13.16 -24.08
CA ALA A 382 -6.30 13.74 -25.18
C ALA A 382 -5.43 14.32 -26.30
N SER A 383 -4.29 14.95 -25.95
CA SER A 383 -3.58 15.86 -26.85
C SER A 383 -2.05 15.75 -26.79
N GLY A 384 -1.49 14.83 -25.96
CA GLY A 384 -0.05 14.65 -25.82
C GLY A 384 0.61 15.61 -24.81
N ALA A 385 1.95 15.51 -24.70
CA ALA A 385 2.72 16.16 -23.63
C ALA A 385 2.70 17.70 -23.75
N GLY A 386 2.81 18.26 -24.92
CA GLY A 386 2.82 19.72 -25.11
C GLY A 386 1.61 20.41 -24.49
N GLN A 387 0.38 19.95 -24.84
CA GLN A 387 -0.85 20.51 -24.28
C GLN A 387 -1.00 20.22 -22.76
N ALA A 388 -0.57 19.03 -22.34
CA ALA A 388 -0.60 18.67 -20.92
C ALA A 388 0.29 19.61 -20.07
N LEU A 389 1.49 19.89 -20.55
CA LEU A 389 2.44 20.77 -19.89
C LEU A 389 2.00 22.23 -19.91
N GLU A 390 1.35 22.67 -20.97
CA GLU A 390 0.72 23.99 -21.03
C GLU A 390 -0.39 24.11 -19.97
N THR A 391 -1.28 23.12 -19.91
CA THR A 391 -2.33 23.03 -18.88
C THR A 391 -1.75 23.04 -17.46
N TYR A 392 -0.69 22.27 -17.24
CA TYR A 392 0.01 22.18 -15.96
C TYR A 392 0.64 23.52 -15.55
N ARG A 393 1.41 24.16 -16.45
CA ARG A 393 2.08 25.44 -16.20
C ARG A 393 1.08 26.57 -15.94
N SER A 394 0.00 26.64 -16.73
CA SER A 394 -1.08 27.62 -16.54
C SER A 394 -1.78 27.42 -15.20
N GLY A 395 -2.07 26.18 -14.82
CA GLY A 395 -2.63 25.86 -13.52
C GLY A 395 -1.73 26.26 -12.35
N ARG A 396 -0.43 26.03 -12.46
CA ARG A 396 0.59 26.44 -11.50
C ARG A 396 0.70 27.97 -11.35
N GLN A 397 0.66 28.71 -12.48
CA GLN A 397 0.68 30.16 -12.45
C GLN A 397 -0.57 30.75 -11.77
N ALA A 398 -1.74 30.15 -12.02
CA ALA A 398 -2.98 30.57 -11.39
C ALA A 398 -3.03 30.28 -9.88
N ARG A 399 -2.29 29.26 -9.42
CA ARG A 399 -2.29 28.76 -8.03
C ARG A 399 -0.88 28.44 -7.56
N PRO A 400 0.00 29.47 -7.38
CA PRO A 400 1.42 29.28 -7.10
C PRO A 400 1.70 28.64 -5.72
N SER A 401 0.75 28.70 -4.80
CA SER A 401 0.85 28.06 -3.47
C SER A 401 0.57 26.55 -3.50
N GLU A 402 -0.02 26.03 -4.57
CA GLU A 402 -0.25 24.59 -4.69
C GLU A 402 1.06 23.86 -5.01
N PRO A 403 1.24 22.64 -4.45
CA PRO A 403 2.45 21.86 -4.71
C PRO A 403 2.53 21.44 -6.18
N ALA A 404 3.76 21.31 -6.68
CA ALA A 404 4.04 20.67 -7.96
C ALA A 404 3.64 19.18 -7.92
N ILE A 405 3.46 18.58 -9.09
CA ILE A 405 3.48 17.12 -9.21
C ILE A 405 4.88 16.69 -8.76
N ASP A 406 4.94 15.70 -7.83
CA ASP A 406 6.20 15.26 -7.28
C ASP A 406 7.12 14.62 -8.33
N GLU A 407 8.42 14.68 -8.06
CA GLU A 407 9.49 14.21 -8.96
C GLU A 407 9.29 12.76 -9.39
N GLU A 408 8.97 11.88 -8.45
CA GLU A 408 8.78 10.44 -8.71
C GLU A 408 7.58 10.19 -9.62
N THR A 409 6.48 10.90 -9.44
CA THR A 409 5.28 10.81 -10.27
C THR A 409 5.55 11.29 -11.69
N MET A 410 6.17 12.46 -11.88
CA MET A 410 6.57 12.96 -13.20
C MET A 410 7.56 12.01 -13.87
N ASN A 411 8.51 11.48 -13.13
CA ASN A 411 9.48 10.52 -13.61
C ASN A 411 8.80 9.23 -14.13
N ARG A 412 7.85 8.69 -13.38
CA ARG A 412 7.06 7.52 -13.80
C ARG A 412 6.27 7.78 -15.08
N ILE A 413 5.66 8.95 -15.23
CA ILE A 413 4.94 9.34 -16.46
C ILE A 413 5.89 9.36 -17.65
N GLY A 414 7.05 10.00 -17.51
CA GLY A 414 8.09 10.03 -18.52
C GLY A 414 8.49 8.63 -18.98
N TYR A 415 8.72 7.71 -18.04
CA TYR A 415 9.05 6.32 -18.38
C TYR A 415 7.89 5.52 -18.99
N VAL A 416 6.63 5.80 -18.65
CA VAL A 416 5.47 5.19 -19.33
C VAL A 416 5.43 5.63 -20.79
N LEU A 417 5.67 6.91 -21.05
CA LEU A 417 5.74 7.46 -22.43
C LEU A 417 6.91 6.86 -23.20
N LEU A 418 8.08 6.77 -22.58
CA LEU A 418 9.29 6.21 -23.20
C LEU A 418 9.11 4.75 -23.60
N ARG A 419 8.57 3.91 -22.70
CA ARG A 419 8.21 2.50 -22.98
C ARG A 419 7.13 2.39 -24.06
N GLY A 420 6.21 3.35 -24.10
CA GLY A 420 5.18 3.49 -25.14
C GLY A 420 5.72 4.03 -26.47
N LYS A 421 7.04 4.21 -26.63
CA LYS A 421 7.71 4.77 -27.82
C LYS A 421 7.29 6.20 -28.15
N LYS A 422 6.73 6.94 -27.20
CA LYS A 422 6.42 8.37 -27.30
C LYS A 422 7.62 9.19 -26.81
N VAL A 423 8.76 9.04 -27.48
CA VAL A 423 10.05 9.55 -27.00
C VAL A 423 10.03 11.08 -26.85
N LYS A 424 9.45 11.81 -27.79
CA LYS A 424 9.36 13.28 -27.72
C LYS A 424 8.52 13.73 -26.54
N ASP A 425 7.34 13.12 -26.35
CA ASP A 425 6.50 13.39 -25.19
C ASP A 425 7.24 13.11 -23.87
N ALA A 426 8.03 12.03 -23.81
CA ALA A 426 8.84 11.69 -22.64
C ALA A 426 9.91 12.75 -22.36
N VAL A 427 10.63 13.21 -23.39
CA VAL A 427 11.62 14.30 -23.28
C VAL A 427 10.99 15.57 -22.70
N GLU A 428 9.81 15.97 -23.20
CA GLU A 428 9.11 17.15 -22.71
C GLU A 428 8.71 17.00 -21.21
N VAL A 429 8.19 15.83 -20.81
CA VAL A 429 7.80 15.56 -19.43
C VAL A 429 9.01 15.52 -18.50
N PHE A 430 10.11 14.87 -18.89
CA PHE A 430 11.34 14.87 -18.08
C PHE A 430 11.98 16.25 -18.01
N THR A 431 11.91 17.05 -19.07
CA THR A 431 12.37 18.45 -19.06
C THR A 431 11.59 19.28 -18.03
N GLN A 432 10.27 19.10 -17.97
CA GLN A 432 9.46 19.73 -16.93
C GLN A 432 9.81 19.25 -15.54
N ASN A 433 10.08 17.94 -15.39
CA ASN A 433 10.49 17.37 -14.10
C ASN A 433 11.79 18.00 -13.58
N VAL A 434 12.79 18.17 -14.45
CA VAL A 434 14.03 18.89 -14.11
C VAL A 434 13.77 20.36 -13.75
N ALA A 435 12.84 21.04 -14.44
CA ALA A 435 12.49 22.43 -14.17
C ALA A 435 11.83 22.60 -12.77
N ASP A 436 10.99 21.65 -12.38
CA ASP A 436 10.33 21.67 -11.07
C ASP A 436 11.24 21.16 -9.93
N HIS A 437 12.24 20.31 -10.24
CA HIS A 437 13.11 19.64 -9.29
C HIS A 437 14.61 19.78 -9.68
N PRO A 438 15.17 21.00 -9.75
CA PRO A 438 16.51 21.28 -10.31
C PRO A 438 17.67 20.67 -9.51
N ASP A 439 17.42 20.23 -8.26
CA ASP A 439 18.41 19.59 -7.39
C ASP A 439 18.29 18.06 -7.39
N SER A 440 17.38 17.48 -8.17
CA SER A 440 17.24 16.02 -8.30
C SER A 440 18.19 15.45 -9.35
N TRP A 441 19.19 14.71 -8.88
CA TRP A 441 20.10 13.97 -9.77
C TRP A 441 19.33 12.95 -10.63
N ASN A 442 18.29 12.34 -10.07
CA ASN A 442 17.49 11.32 -10.74
C ASN A 442 16.63 11.90 -11.88
N ALA A 443 16.11 13.11 -11.73
CA ALA A 443 15.40 13.79 -12.81
C ALA A 443 16.32 14.06 -14.01
N PHE A 444 17.56 14.50 -13.76
CA PHE A 444 18.58 14.68 -14.81
C PHE A 444 19.02 13.36 -15.44
N ASP A 445 19.17 12.29 -14.67
CA ASP A 445 19.51 10.95 -15.18
C ASP A 445 18.46 10.45 -16.16
N SER A 446 17.18 10.54 -15.77
CA SER A 446 16.04 10.13 -16.59
C SER A 446 15.89 10.98 -17.87
N LEU A 447 16.16 12.29 -17.77
CA LEU A 447 16.19 13.17 -18.95
C LEU A 447 17.33 12.78 -19.89
N GLY A 448 18.51 12.41 -19.35
CA GLY A 448 19.65 11.91 -20.12
C GLY A 448 19.30 10.65 -20.89
N GLU A 449 18.59 9.70 -20.27
CA GLU A 449 18.13 8.47 -20.94
C GLU A 449 17.13 8.77 -22.05
N ALA A 450 16.20 9.71 -21.82
CA ALA A 450 15.24 10.11 -22.84
C ALA A 450 15.91 10.78 -24.04
N TYR A 451 16.86 11.70 -23.83
CA TYR A 451 17.65 12.31 -24.91
C TYR A 451 18.50 11.29 -25.67
N ALA A 452 19.12 10.33 -24.96
CA ALA A 452 19.87 9.25 -25.61
C ALA A 452 18.96 8.39 -26.50
N THR A 453 17.73 8.11 -26.04
CA THR A 453 16.72 7.36 -26.81
C THR A 453 16.19 8.15 -28.01
N ASP A 454 16.12 9.49 -27.90
CA ASP A 454 15.74 10.41 -28.99
C ASP A 454 16.87 10.59 -30.03
N GLY A 455 18.10 10.12 -29.75
CA GLY A 455 19.26 10.36 -30.58
C GLY A 455 19.93 11.72 -30.34
N SER A 456 19.47 12.51 -29.40
CA SER A 456 20.00 13.83 -29.03
C SER A 456 21.24 13.71 -28.15
N THR A 457 22.32 13.10 -28.70
CA THR A 457 23.54 12.69 -27.95
C THR A 457 24.16 13.82 -27.12
N ALA A 458 24.27 15.03 -27.67
CA ALA A 458 24.90 16.15 -26.97
C ALA A 458 24.08 16.57 -25.73
N LEU A 459 22.75 16.58 -25.81
CA LEU A 459 21.85 16.89 -24.69
C LEU A 459 21.87 15.78 -23.65
N ALA A 460 21.94 14.50 -24.07
CA ALA A 460 22.07 13.36 -23.19
C ALA A 460 23.34 13.46 -22.33
N ILE A 461 24.49 13.80 -22.97
CA ILE A 461 25.76 14.00 -22.28
C ILE A 461 25.62 15.09 -21.20
N GLN A 462 25.07 16.25 -21.52
CA GLN A 462 24.88 17.36 -20.59
C GLN A 462 24.00 16.96 -19.39
N ALA A 463 22.91 16.23 -19.64
CA ALA A 463 22.00 15.79 -18.60
C ALA A 463 22.67 14.78 -17.65
N TYR A 464 23.40 13.77 -18.17
CA TYR A 464 24.14 12.83 -17.34
C TYR A 464 25.29 13.49 -16.56
N GLU A 465 25.98 14.46 -17.16
CA GLU A 465 27.01 15.25 -16.44
C GLU A 465 26.43 15.99 -15.26
N ARG A 466 25.24 16.60 -15.44
CA ARG A 466 24.56 17.27 -14.34
C ARG A 466 24.06 16.30 -13.26
N SER A 467 23.55 15.14 -13.65
CA SER A 467 23.19 14.07 -12.71
C SER A 467 24.38 13.66 -11.84
N LEU A 468 25.54 13.44 -12.44
CA LEU A 468 26.78 13.05 -11.75
C LEU A 468 27.36 14.17 -10.88
N GLN A 469 27.20 15.44 -11.25
CA GLN A 469 27.56 16.57 -10.39
C GLN A 469 26.72 16.59 -9.10
N LEU A 470 25.42 16.28 -9.20
CA LEU A 470 24.50 16.22 -8.06
C LEU A 470 24.67 14.95 -7.21
N ASN A 471 25.00 13.83 -7.88
CA ASN A 471 25.24 12.55 -7.22
C ASN A 471 26.40 11.78 -7.89
N PRO A 472 27.64 11.96 -7.42
CA PRO A 472 28.80 11.22 -7.96
C PRO A 472 28.73 9.69 -7.83
N ALA A 473 27.82 9.17 -6.98
CA ALA A 473 27.61 7.73 -6.81
C ALA A 473 26.62 7.12 -7.83
N ASN A 474 26.11 7.89 -8.78
CA ASN A 474 25.26 7.39 -9.86
C ASN A 474 26.08 6.59 -10.88
N THR A 475 26.29 5.31 -10.60
CA THR A 475 27.07 4.41 -11.47
C THR A 475 26.38 4.17 -12.81
N GLY A 476 25.05 4.10 -12.86
CA GLY A 476 24.27 3.93 -14.09
C GLY A 476 24.48 5.10 -15.07
N GLY A 477 24.36 6.32 -14.57
CA GLY A 477 24.61 7.54 -15.36
C GLY A 477 26.07 7.64 -15.83
N ALA A 478 27.04 7.24 -14.99
CA ALA A 478 28.45 7.21 -15.38
C ALA A 478 28.73 6.23 -16.55
N GLU A 479 28.13 5.04 -16.50
CA GLU A 479 28.26 4.05 -17.57
C GLU A 479 27.58 4.53 -18.86
N ALA A 480 26.39 5.12 -18.78
CA ALA A 480 25.68 5.67 -19.92
C ALA A 480 26.47 6.81 -20.58
N LEU A 481 27.01 7.74 -19.80
CA LEU A 481 27.86 8.83 -20.26
C LEU A 481 29.11 8.31 -20.98
N LYS A 482 29.78 7.28 -20.40
CA LYS A 482 30.96 6.65 -21.03
C LYS A 482 30.63 6.06 -22.40
N LYS A 483 29.49 5.36 -22.53
CA LYS A 483 29.04 4.79 -23.82
C LYS A 483 28.76 5.85 -24.86
N LEU A 484 28.05 6.93 -24.50
CA LEU A 484 27.73 8.02 -25.43
C LEU A 484 28.99 8.74 -25.96
N ARG A 485 29.98 8.98 -25.08
CA ARG A 485 31.26 9.60 -25.46
C ARG A 485 32.12 8.70 -26.35
N ALA A 486 32.04 7.36 -26.18
CA ALA A 486 32.74 6.44 -27.07
C ALA A 486 32.12 6.42 -28.46
N ALA A 487 30.80 6.33 -28.58
CA ALA A 487 30.08 6.34 -29.86
C ALA A 487 30.34 7.63 -30.66
N GLY A 488 30.38 8.79 -30.01
CA GLY A 488 30.66 10.06 -30.71
C GLY A 488 32.11 10.26 -31.17
N ARG A 489 33.06 9.38 -30.76
CA ARG A 489 34.43 9.39 -31.25
C ARG A 489 34.64 8.54 -32.51
N ASP A 490 33.77 7.56 -32.74
CA ASP A 490 33.83 6.67 -33.90
C ASP A 490 33.13 7.29 -35.15
N GLU A 491 32.41 8.41 -34.97
CA GLU A 491 31.74 9.16 -36.05
C GLU A 491 32.53 10.37 -36.54
N THR A 492 33.71 10.68 -35.93
CA THR A 492 34.60 11.78 -36.32
C THR A 492 35.93 11.22 -36.87
#